data_190e6c9101b3b97a71cfc46501c13a0c
#
_entry.id   190e6c9101b3b97a71cfc46501c13a0c
#
_cell.length_a   1.000
_cell.length_b   1.000
_cell.length_c   1.000
_cell.angle_alpha   90.00
_cell.angle_beta   90.00
_cell.angle_gamma   90.00
#
_symmetry.space_group_name_H-M   'P 1'
#
loop_
_entity.id
_entity.type
_entity.pdbx_description
1 polymer ?
#
loop_
_entity_poly.entity_id
_entity_poly.type
_entity_poly.pdbx_seq_one_letter_code
_entity_poly.pdbx_strand_id
1 'polypeptide(L)'
;MDKDILLVEDNPDDVELTRIAFAEADLDSRLEVVRDGAEALDYLFARGAHAGRDPARLPSIVLLDLNLPKVDGREVLQAIRANEATRSLPVVMLTTSTEPFDVDASYALGANSYIRKPVDFEQFVWAVKQVGLYWLVLNHPPDPAP
;
A
#
# COMPACT_ATOMS: atom_id res chain seq x y z
N MET A 1 3.76 -0.60 -18.25
CA MET A 1 3.62 0.68 -17.55
C MET A 1 3.46 0.44 -16.06
N ASP A 2 4.20 1.18 -15.24
CA ASP A 2 4.14 0.99 -13.80
C ASP A 2 2.82 1.49 -13.23
N LYS A 3 2.39 0.86 -12.15
CA LYS A 3 1.14 1.20 -11.47
C LYS A 3 1.39 2.24 -10.38
N ASP A 4 0.39 3.06 -10.12
CA ASP A 4 0.49 4.13 -9.12
C ASP A 4 0.09 3.70 -7.71
N ILE A 5 -0.66 2.61 -7.61
CA ILE A 5 -1.15 2.08 -6.34
C ILE A 5 -0.62 0.66 -6.19
N LEU A 6 0.11 0.41 -5.12
CA LEU A 6 0.51 -0.94 -4.74
C LEU A 6 -0.35 -1.40 -3.57
N LEU A 7 -1.12 -2.45 -3.78
CA LEU A 7 -1.89 -3.10 -2.73
C LEU A 7 -1.18 -4.37 -2.28
N VAL A 8 -0.83 -4.44 -1.02
CA VAL A 8 -0.21 -5.62 -0.41
C VAL A 8 -1.24 -6.30 0.47
N GLU A 9 -1.86 -7.36 -0.05
CA GLU A 9 -3.00 -8.01 0.57
C GLU A 9 -3.09 -9.47 0.15
N ASP A 10 -3.17 -10.39 1.10
CA ASP A 10 -3.29 -11.82 0.82
C ASP A 10 -4.74 -12.34 0.78
N ASN A 11 -5.69 -11.58 1.33
CA ASN A 11 -7.10 -11.98 1.34
C ASN A 11 -7.75 -11.65 -0.01
N PRO A 12 -8.18 -12.67 -0.80
CA PRO A 12 -8.74 -12.42 -2.13
C PRO A 12 -10.04 -11.61 -2.11
N ASP A 13 -10.84 -11.71 -1.06
CA ASP A 13 -12.07 -10.93 -0.95
C ASP A 13 -11.77 -9.45 -0.77
N ASP A 14 -10.78 -9.13 0.06
CA ASP A 14 -10.36 -7.75 0.27
C ASP A 14 -9.69 -7.15 -0.97
N VAL A 15 -8.97 -7.97 -1.73
CA VAL A 15 -8.42 -7.55 -3.03
C VAL A 15 -9.55 -7.16 -3.97
N GLU A 16 -10.58 -7.99 -4.07
CA GLU A 16 -11.70 -7.73 -4.98
C GLU A 16 -12.49 -6.50 -4.57
N LEU A 17 -12.74 -6.31 -3.27
CA LEU A 17 -13.41 -5.13 -2.75
C LEU A 17 -12.62 -3.86 -3.06
N THR A 18 -11.30 -3.93 -2.95
CA THR A 18 -10.41 -2.81 -3.27
C THR A 18 -10.47 -2.48 -4.76
N ARG A 19 -10.49 -3.49 -5.63
CA ARG A 19 -10.65 -3.28 -7.07
C ARG A 19 -11.96 -2.58 -7.40
N ILE A 20 -13.06 -3.00 -6.76
CA ILE A 20 -14.38 -2.40 -6.95
C ILE A 20 -14.34 -0.92 -6.53
N ALA A 21 -13.73 -0.62 -5.38
CA ALA A 21 -13.62 0.75 -4.88
C ALA A 21 -12.87 1.65 -5.87
N PHE A 22 -11.75 1.18 -6.39
CA PHE A 22 -10.99 1.98 -7.35
C PHE A 22 -11.65 2.05 -8.71
N ALA A 23 -12.40 1.04 -9.13
CA ALA A 23 -13.17 1.08 -10.37
C ALA A 23 -14.24 2.18 -10.33
N GLU A 24 -14.86 2.41 -9.18
CA GLU A 24 -15.84 3.50 -9.01
C GLU A 24 -15.21 4.89 -9.20
N ALA A 25 -13.91 5.02 -9.00
CA ALA A 25 -13.18 6.27 -9.19
C ALA A 25 -12.34 6.28 -10.49
N ASP A 26 -12.53 5.28 -11.36
CA ASP A 26 -11.74 5.08 -12.59
C ASP A 26 -10.24 4.97 -12.33
N LEU A 27 -9.85 4.38 -11.20
CA LEU A 27 -8.45 4.21 -10.79
C LEU A 27 -8.00 2.75 -10.81
N ASP A 28 -8.85 1.80 -11.15
CA ASP A 28 -8.55 0.37 -11.07
C ASP A 28 -7.43 -0.06 -12.03
N SER A 29 -7.26 0.60 -13.17
CA SER A 29 -6.17 0.32 -14.10
C SER A 29 -4.80 0.70 -13.54
N ARG A 30 -4.76 1.49 -12.47
CA ARG A 30 -3.55 1.97 -11.82
C ARG A 30 -3.15 1.11 -10.61
N LEU A 31 -3.88 0.03 -10.38
CA LEU A 31 -3.68 -0.85 -9.22
C LEU A 31 -2.82 -2.04 -9.57
N GLU A 32 -1.74 -2.24 -8.82
CA GLU A 32 -0.96 -3.46 -8.80
C GLU A 32 -1.20 -4.18 -7.48
N VAL A 33 -1.41 -5.48 -7.54
CA VAL A 33 -1.67 -6.30 -6.34
C VAL A 33 -0.52 -7.29 -6.15
N VAL A 34 0.02 -7.31 -4.94
CA VAL A 34 0.94 -8.35 -4.49
C VAL A 34 0.36 -9.02 -3.25
N ARG A 35 0.66 -10.29 -3.05
CA ARG A 35 -0.06 -11.14 -2.09
C ARG A 35 0.71 -11.42 -0.80
N ASP A 36 1.97 -11.03 -0.73
CA ASP A 36 2.78 -11.22 0.48
C ASP A 36 3.84 -10.13 0.58
N GLY A 37 4.47 -10.05 1.75
CA GLY A 37 5.46 -9.02 2.02
C GLY A 37 6.75 -9.18 1.21
N ALA A 38 7.13 -10.40 0.90
CA ALA A 38 8.33 -10.65 0.08
C ALA A 38 8.12 -10.14 -1.34
N GLU A 39 6.95 -10.40 -1.93
CA GLU A 39 6.61 -9.91 -3.26
C GLU A 39 6.51 -8.37 -3.27
N ALA A 40 6.01 -7.76 -2.20
CA ALA A 40 5.96 -6.31 -2.09
C ALA A 40 7.35 -5.69 -2.19
N LEU A 41 8.32 -6.24 -1.48
CA LEU A 41 9.70 -5.75 -1.54
C LEU A 41 10.33 -6.01 -2.92
N ASP A 42 10.06 -7.17 -3.52
CA ASP A 42 10.53 -7.46 -4.87
C ASP A 42 9.95 -6.47 -5.89
N TYR A 43 8.69 -6.11 -5.74
CA TYR A 43 8.07 -5.12 -6.62
C TYR A 43 8.72 -3.75 -6.45
N LEU A 44 8.85 -3.27 -5.22
CA LEU A 44 9.39 -1.93 -4.95
C LEU A 44 10.84 -1.79 -5.36
N PHE A 45 11.64 -2.82 -5.19
CA PHE A 45 13.08 -2.79 -5.49
C PHE A 45 13.43 -3.43 -6.84
N ALA A 46 12.41 -3.76 -7.64
CA ALA A 46 12.57 -4.32 -9.00
C ALA A 46 13.48 -5.53 -9.03
N ARG A 47 13.13 -6.54 -8.25
CA ARG A 47 13.89 -7.80 -8.19
C ARG A 47 12.95 -9.01 -8.24
N GLY A 48 13.50 -10.22 -8.33
CA GLY A 48 12.71 -11.44 -8.42
C GLY A 48 11.79 -11.42 -9.65
N ALA A 49 10.52 -11.75 -9.45
CA ALA A 49 9.52 -11.74 -10.52
C ALA A 49 9.27 -10.33 -11.10
N HIS A 50 9.68 -9.28 -10.39
CA HIS A 50 9.49 -7.89 -10.80
C HIS A 50 10.79 -7.22 -11.28
N ALA A 51 11.80 -8.00 -11.62
CA ALA A 51 13.12 -7.49 -12.02
C ALA A 51 13.08 -6.61 -13.30
N GLY A 52 12.03 -6.77 -14.13
CA GLY A 52 11.88 -5.96 -15.33
C GLY A 52 11.37 -4.54 -15.09
N ARG A 53 10.96 -4.20 -13.86
CA ARG A 53 10.48 -2.87 -13.53
C ARG A 53 11.64 -1.89 -13.40
N ASP A 54 11.36 -0.62 -13.66
CA ASP A 54 12.31 0.46 -13.33
C ASP A 54 12.17 0.80 -11.83
N PRO A 55 13.21 0.57 -11.00
CA PRO A 55 13.13 0.84 -9.57
C PRO A 55 12.96 2.33 -9.21
N ALA A 56 13.23 3.24 -10.14
CA ALA A 56 12.99 4.67 -9.94
C ALA A 56 11.51 5.05 -10.07
N ARG A 57 10.70 4.18 -10.66
CA ARG A 57 9.26 4.41 -10.85
C ARG A 57 8.46 3.80 -9.71
N LEU A 58 8.38 4.53 -8.61
CA LEU A 58 7.67 4.07 -7.43
C LEU A 58 6.16 4.37 -7.54
N PRO A 59 5.32 3.57 -6.87
CA PRO A 59 3.90 3.91 -6.79
C PRO A 59 3.71 5.23 -6.02
N SER A 60 2.56 5.85 -6.21
CA SER A 60 2.19 7.06 -5.45
C SER A 60 1.79 6.72 -4.02
N ILE A 61 1.34 5.50 -3.77
CA ILE A 61 0.90 5.04 -2.46
C ILE A 61 1.02 3.52 -2.35
N VAL A 62 1.32 3.05 -1.16
CA VAL A 62 1.25 1.63 -0.78
C VAL A 62 0.13 1.46 0.23
N LEU A 63 -0.81 0.58 -0.07
CA LEU A 63 -1.83 0.10 0.87
C LEU A 63 -1.34 -1.23 1.42
N LEU A 64 -1.11 -1.30 2.71
CA LEU A 64 -0.35 -2.38 3.32
C LEU A 64 -1.11 -2.99 4.49
N ASP A 65 -1.39 -4.29 4.43
CA ASP A 65 -1.91 -5.02 5.57
C ASP A 65 -0.79 -5.36 6.55
N LEU A 66 -1.11 -5.45 7.82
CA LEU A 66 -0.17 -5.87 8.87
C LEU A 66 0.12 -7.37 8.80
N ASN A 67 -0.92 -8.17 8.63
CA ASN A 67 -0.84 -9.62 8.76
C ASN A 67 -0.64 -10.27 7.39
N LEU A 68 0.61 -10.34 6.96
CA LEU A 68 0.99 -10.89 5.66
C LEU A 68 1.82 -12.16 5.82
N PRO A 69 1.71 -13.12 4.86
CA PRO A 69 2.63 -14.24 4.82
C PRO A 69 4.05 -13.82 4.46
N LYS A 70 5.01 -14.65 4.81
CA LYS A 70 6.46 -14.55 4.53
C LYS A 70 7.12 -13.39 5.27
N VAL A 71 6.90 -12.16 4.80
CA VAL A 71 7.41 -10.95 5.47
C VAL A 71 6.18 -10.14 5.90
N ASP A 72 6.05 -9.87 7.18
CA ASP A 72 4.85 -9.20 7.68
C ASP A 72 4.85 -7.69 7.35
N GLY A 73 3.69 -7.05 7.53
CA GLY A 73 3.52 -5.65 7.14
C GLY A 73 4.44 -4.68 7.86
N ARG A 74 4.77 -4.92 9.13
CA ARG A 74 5.71 -4.06 9.86
C ARG A 74 7.11 -4.15 9.26
N GLU A 75 7.54 -5.35 8.89
CA GLU A 75 8.84 -5.57 8.26
C GLU A 75 8.90 -4.91 6.89
N VAL A 76 7.81 -4.96 6.12
CA VAL A 76 7.73 -4.26 4.82
C VAL A 76 7.87 -2.75 5.03
N LEU A 77 7.12 -2.18 5.96
CA LEU A 77 7.18 -0.75 6.27
C LEU A 77 8.59 -0.34 6.71
N GLN A 78 9.21 -1.14 7.59
CA GLN A 78 10.55 -0.89 8.06
C GLN A 78 11.56 -0.87 6.91
N ALA A 79 11.45 -1.83 5.98
CA ALA A 79 12.32 -1.90 4.82
C ALA A 79 12.13 -0.69 3.88
N ILE A 80 10.90 -0.25 3.69
CA ILE A 80 10.59 0.95 2.89
C ILE A 80 11.27 2.18 3.49
N ARG A 81 11.17 2.36 4.81
CA ARG A 81 11.75 3.54 5.49
C ARG A 81 13.26 3.49 5.63
N ALA A 82 13.84 2.29 5.63
CA ALA A 82 15.29 2.12 5.75
C ALA A 82 16.03 2.39 4.43
N ASN A 83 15.35 2.33 3.30
CA ASN A 83 15.97 2.54 2.00
C ASN A 83 15.76 3.99 1.55
N GLU A 84 16.84 4.66 1.19
CA GLU A 84 16.82 6.08 0.82
C GLU A 84 15.88 6.37 -0.37
N ALA A 85 15.81 5.45 -1.33
CA ALA A 85 14.97 5.62 -2.52
C ALA A 85 13.47 5.56 -2.21
N THR A 86 13.07 4.88 -1.14
CA THR A 86 11.65 4.64 -0.81
C THR A 86 11.21 5.29 0.50
N ARG A 87 12.11 5.91 1.25
CA ARG A 87 11.79 6.35 2.62
C ARG A 87 10.68 7.40 2.73
N SER A 88 10.39 8.14 1.67
CA SER A 88 9.29 9.11 1.67
C SER A 88 8.03 8.61 0.96
N LEU A 89 8.01 7.36 0.54
CA LEU A 89 6.86 6.74 -0.11
C LEU A 89 5.66 6.72 0.84
N PRO A 90 4.49 7.25 0.45
CA PRO A 90 3.32 7.17 1.31
C PRO A 90 2.88 5.73 1.54
N VAL A 91 2.70 5.37 2.81
CA VAL A 91 2.22 4.04 3.21
C VAL A 91 1.02 4.21 4.12
N VAL A 92 -0.10 3.62 3.72
CA VAL A 92 -1.33 3.57 4.50
C VAL A 92 -1.55 2.14 4.94
N MET A 93 -1.61 1.92 6.25
CA MET A 93 -1.97 0.62 6.80
C MET A 93 -3.47 0.40 6.61
N LEU A 94 -3.84 -0.74 6.07
CA LEU A 94 -5.24 -1.12 5.86
C LEU A 94 -5.45 -2.52 6.41
N THR A 95 -5.97 -2.61 7.63
CA THR A 95 -5.98 -3.85 8.39
C THR A 95 -7.22 -3.96 9.27
N THR A 96 -7.55 -5.19 9.71
CA THR A 96 -8.64 -5.41 10.66
C THR A 96 -8.26 -5.09 12.10
N SER A 97 -6.97 -4.98 12.41
CA SER A 97 -6.51 -4.74 13.77
C SER A 97 -6.80 -3.33 14.26
N THR A 98 -7.30 -3.22 15.49
CA THR A 98 -7.44 -1.95 16.22
C THR A 98 -6.67 -1.98 17.54
N GLU A 99 -5.80 -2.97 17.73
CA GLU A 99 -4.98 -3.06 18.93
C GLU A 99 -4.08 -1.83 19.04
N PRO A 100 -4.08 -1.13 20.20
CA PRO A 100 -3.25 0.07 20.37
C PRO A 100 -1.77 -0.17 20.07
N PHE A 101 -1.25 -1.35 20.41
CA PHE A 101 0.13 -1.71 20.08
C PHE A 101 0.38 -1.69 18.58
N ASP A 102 -0.53 -2.24 17.78
CA ASP A 102 -0.36 -2.28 16.32
C ASP A 102 -0.44 -0.88 15.72
N VAL A 103 -1.35 -0.05 16.18
CA VAL A 103 -1.48 1.33 15.73
C VAL A 103 -0.22 2.12 16.06
N ASP A 104 0.20 2.08 17.32
CA ASP A 104 1.37 2.84 17.79
C ASP A 104 2.65 2.38 17.08
N ALA A 105 2.84 1.07 16.94
CA ALA A 105 4.01 0.52 16.26
C ALA A 105 4.05 0.93 14.78
N SER A 106 2.90 0.95 14.10
CA SER A 106 2.83 1.35 12.70
C SER A 106 3.24 2.81 12.52
N TYR A 107 2.73 3.71 13.35
CA TYR A 107 3.14 5.12 13.27
C TYR A 107 4.61 5.33 13.68
N ALA A 108 5.09 4.61 14.67
CA ALA A 108 6.50 4.69 15.09
C ALA A 108 7.44 4.22 13.98
N LEU A 109 7.02 3.25 13.16
CA LEU A 109 7.78 2.76 12.01
C LEU A 109 7.62 3.64 10.78
N GLY A 110 6.78 4.66 10.82
CA GLY A 110 6.66 5.65 9.74
C GLY A 110 5.46 5.49 8.83
N ALA A 111 4.37 4.85 9.27
CA ALA A 111 3.13 4.85 8.50
C ALA A 111 2.57 6.27 8.41
N ASN A 112 2.06 6.63 7.25
CA ASN A 112 1.42 7.93 7.03
C ASN A 112 -0.01 7.95 7.55
N SER A 113 -0.69 6.79 7.52
CA SER A 113 -2.06 6.67 7.98
C SER A 113 -2.35 5.23 8.38
N TYR A 114 -3.35 5.04 9.21
CA TYR A 114 -3.78 3.74 9.69
C TYR A 114 -5.30 3.67 9.58
N ILE A 115 -5.80 2.76 8.75
CA ILE A 115 -7.22 2.60 8.51
C ILE A 115 -7.64 1.19 8.92
N ARG A 116 -8.60 1.11 9.84
CA ARG A 116 -9.23 -0.18 10.14
C ARG A 116 -10.15 -0.57 8.99
N LYS A 117 -10.02 -1.79 8.50
CA LYS A 117 -10.93 -2.34 7.49
C LYS A 117 -12.34 -2.39 8.06
N PRO A 118 -13.32 -1.64 7.51
CA PRO A 118 -14.70 -1.76 7.93
C PRO A 118 -15.27 -3.14 7.60
N VAL A 119 -16.20 -3.61 8.43
CA VAL A 119 -16.91 -4.87 8.18
C VAL A 119 -17.96 -4.69 7.08
N ASP A 120 -18.56 -3.50 7.01
CA ASP A 120 -19.58 -3.16 6.03
C ASP A 120 -18.95 -2.91 4.65
N PHE A 121 -19.50 -3.57 3.62
CA PHE A 121 -19.03 -3.47 2.24
C PHE A 121 -18.99 -2.02 1.74
N GLU A 122 -20.08 -1.29 1.93
CA GLU A 122 -20.19 0.08 1.40
C GLU A 122 -19.21 1.01 2.09
N GLN A 123 -19.02 0.85 3.39
CA GLN A 123 -18.03 1.65 4.14
C GLN A 123 -16.61 1.31 3.72
N PHE A 124 -16.31 0.05 3.44
CA PHE A 124 -15.00 -0.36 2.95
C PHE A 124 -14.70 0.31 1.60
N VAL A 125 -15.63 0.19 0.67
CA VAL A 125 -15.48 0.79 -0.66
C VAL A 125 -15.31 2.31 -0.56
N TRP A 126 -16.13 2.96 0.27
CA TRP A 126 -16.03 4.40 0.48
C TRP A 126 -14.66 4.81 1.02
N ALA A 127 -14.17 4.11 2.05
CA ALA A 127 -12.88 4.44 2.68
C ALA A 127 -11.71 4.30 1.70
N VAL A 128 -11.66 3.18 0.98
CA VAL A 128 -10.60 2.92 0.01
C VAL A 128 -10.62 3.93 -1.14
N LYS A 129 -11.82 4.29 -1.60
CA LYS A 129 -12.00 5.30 -2.64
C LYS A 129 -11.46 6.67 -2.20
N GLN A 130 -11.72 7.08 -0.96
CA GLN A 130 -11.19 8.33 -0.42
C GLN A 130 -9.66 8.34 -0.38
N VAL A 131 -9.06 7.23 0.02
CA VAL A 131 -7.61 7.07 0.05
C VAL A 131 -7.02 7.25 -1.36
N GLY A 132 -7.61 6.58 -2.35
CA GLY A 132 -7.16 6.68 -3.75
C GLY A 132 -7.26 8.11 -4.26
N LEU A 133 -8.38 8.76 -4.06
CA LEU A 133 -8.60 10.15 -4.50
C LEU A 133 -7.62 11.11 -3.84
N TYR A 134 -7.40 10.97 -2.53
CA TYR A 134 -6.47 11.86 -1.84
C TYR A 134 -5.05 11.71 -2.38
N TRP A 135 -4.52 10.49 -2.39
CA TRP A 135 -3.10 10.26 -2.68
C TRP A 135 -2.76 10.36 -4.16
N LEU A 136 -3.71 10.10 -5.06
CA LEU A 136 -3.46 10.17 -6.51
C LEU A 136 -3.85 11.50 -7.12
N VAL A 137 -4.80 12.21 -6.53
CA VAL A 137 -5.35 13.44 -7.13
C VAL A 137 -5.00 14.68 -6.32
N LEU A 138 -5.20 14.63 -5.01
CA LEU A 138 -5.06 15.81 -4.14
C LEU A 138 -3.66 15.98 -3.56
N ASN A 139 -3.01 14.90 -3.18
CA ASN A 139 -1.69 14.99 -2.55
C ASN A 139 -0.64 15.46 -3.56
N HIS A 140 0.21 16.37 -3.11
CA HIS A 140 1.40 16.78 -3.86
C HIS A 140 2.61 16.03 -3.28
N PRO A 141 3.22 15.09 -4.03
CA PRO A 141 4.33 14.31 -3.51
C PRO A 141 5.62 15.14 -3.44
N PRO A 142 6.60 14.72 -2.62
CA PRO A 142 7.91 15.36 -2.64
C PRO A 142 8.62 15.09 -3.96
N ASP A 143 9.62 15.91 -4.28
CA ASP A 143 10.45 15.68 -5.45
C ASP A 143 11.20 14.36 -5.32
N PRO A 144 11.44 13.65 -6.44
CA PRO A 144 12.22 12.41 -6.40
C PRO A 144 13.60 12.64 -5.80
N ALA A 145 14.12 11.63 -5.12
CA ALA A 145 15.50 11.66 -4.62
C ALA A 145 16.48 11.77 -5.79
N PRO A 146 17.55 12.55 -5.64
CA PRO A 146 18.55 12.72 -6.69
C PRO A 146 19.31 11.43 -7.02
#